data_7892470ecb2f63b7439a0167544f4752
#
_entry.id   7892470ecb2f63b7439a0167544f4752
#
_cell.length_a   1.000
_cell.length_b   1.000
_cell.length_c   1.000
_cell.angle_alpha   90.00
_cell.angle_beta   90.00
_cell.angle_gamma   90.00
#
_symmetry.space_group_name_H-M   'P 1'
#
loop_
_entity.id
_entity.type
_entity.pdbx_description
1 polymer ?
#
loop_
_entity_poly.entity_id
_entity_poly.type
_entity_poly.pdbx_seq_one_letter_code
_entity_poly.pdbx_strand_id
1 'polypeptide(L)'
;GAFLGSMGSVPSTMAELQERTFIAIKPDGVQRGIIGEIIKRFEMKGFKLVGMKMLQASEDLLRQHYIDLKDRPFFPSLVNYMSSGPVVAMVWEGKGVVKTGRVMLGETNPADSKPGTIRGDFCIDVSK
;
A
#
# COMPACT_ATOMS: atom_id res chain seq x y z
N GLY A 1 17.50 -9.84 -4.90
CA GLY A 1 17.20 -10.72 -3.83
C GLY A 1 17.58 -12.16 -4.06
N ALA A 2 18.33 -12.43 -5.13
CA ALA A 2 18.61 -13.80 -5.50
C ALA A 2 19.60 -14.53 -4.58
N PHE A 3 20.33 -13.81 -3.76
CA PHE A 3 21.35 -14.39 -2.91
C PHE A 3 20.83 -15.15 -1.70
N LEU A 4 19.58 -15.41 -1.65
CA LEU A 4 18.89 -15.96 -0.50
C LEU A 4 19.45 -17.29 0.01
N GLY A 5 20.16 -18.02 -0.81
CA GLY A 5 20.75 -19.29 -0.40
C GLY A 5 21.77 -19.21 0.72
N SER A 6 22.29 -18.05 1.02
CA SER A 6 23.32 -17.88 2.05
C SER A 6 22.79 -17.56 3.43
N MET A 7 21.50 -17.55 3.60
CA MET A 7 20.88 -16.90 4.75
C MET A 7 20.75 -17.66 6.03
N GLY A 8 21.04 -18.91 6.05
CA GLY A 8 20.80 -19.73 7.22
C GLY A 8 21.55 -19.29 8.47
N SER A 9 22.56 -18.45 8.31
CA SER A 9 23.46 -18.10 9.42
C SER A 9 23.05 -16.87 10.22
N VAL A 10 22.07 -16.08 9.79
CA VAL A 10 21.75 -14.80 10.43
C VAL A 10 20.24 -14.63 10.60
N PRO A 11 19.67 -15.21 11.67
CA PRO A 11 18.22 -15.17 11.90
C PRO A 11 17.62 -13.76 11.89
N SER A 12 18.28 -12.77 12.49
CA SER A 12 17.78 -11.39 12.50
C SER A 12 17.73 -10.80 11.10
N THR A 13 18.74 -11.09 10.27
CA THR A 13 18.77 -10.65 8.88
C THR A 13 17.67 -11.33 8.07
N MET A 14 17.41 -12.61 8.33
CA MET A 14 16.33 -13.33 7.69
C MET A 14 14.97 -12.73 8.04
N ALA A 15 14.77 -12.36 9.31
CA ALA A 15 13.53 -11.72 9.73
C ALA A 15 13.32 -10.38 9.01
N GLU A 16 14.38 -9.58 8.86
CA GLU A 16 14.31 -8.32 8.12
C GLU A 16 14.00 -8.54 6.64
N LEU A 17 14.61 -9.54 6.01
CA LEU A 17 14.38 -9.87 4.59
C LEU A 17 12.99 -10.40 4.35
N GLN A 18 12.35 -10.99 5.38
CA GLN A 18 11.01 -11.53 5.30
C GLN A 18 9.94 -10.58 5.80
N GLU A 19 10.31 -9.35 6.13
CA GLU A 19 9.33 -8.34 6.51
C GLU A 19 8.32 -8.13 5.41
N ARG A 20 7.05 -8.01 5.77
CA ARG A 20 5.95 -7.85 4.82
C ARG A 20 5.11 -6.64 5.17
N THR A 21 4.54 -6.02 4.14
CA THR A 21 3.61 -4.91 4.31
C THR A 21 2.42 -5.08 3.39
N PHE A 22 1.28 -4.56 3.84
CA PHE A 22 0.07 -4.52 3.06
C PHE A 22 -0.04 -3.15 2.39
N ILE A 23 -0.24 -3.15 1.08
CA ILE A 23 -0.45 -1.95 0.28
C ILE A 23 -1.74 -2.10 -0.50
N ALA A 24 -2.63 -1.14 -0.37
CA ALA A 24 -3.90 -1.15 -1.09
C ALA A 24 -3.96 0.01 -2.08
N ILE A 25 -4.39 -0.28 -3.30
CA ILE A 25 -4.70 0.73 -4.29
C ILE A 25 -6.19 0.99 -4.21
N LYS A 26 -6.56 2.22 -3.86
CA LYS A 26 -7.95 2.63 -3.66
C LYS A 26 -8.71 2.69 -4.99
N PRO A 27 -10.05 2.77 -4.93
CA PRO A 27 -10.86 2.75 -6.16
C PRO A 27 -10.47 3.80 -7.21
N ASP A 28 -10.10 5.00 -6.80
CA ASP A 28 -9.69 6.03 -7.76
C ASP A 28 -8.38 5.67 -8.47
N GLY A 29 -7.43 5.06 -7.76
CA GLY A 29 -6.18 4.59 -8.36
C GLY A 29 -6.42 3.48 -9.37
N VAL A 30 -7.34 2.56 -9.05
CA VAL A 30 -7.74 1.49 -9.97
C VAL A 30 -8.39 2.09 -11.21
N GLN A 31 -9.31 3.03 -11.03
CA GLN A 31 -10.04 3.66 -12.12
C GLN A 31 -9.13 4.50 -13.01
N ARG A 32 -8.13 5.16 -12.43
CA ARG A 32 -7.16 5.97 -13.17
C ARG A 32 -6.13 5.13 -13.92
N GLY A 33 -6.05 3.83 -13.65
CA GLY A 33 -5.14 2.95 -14.36
C GLY A 33 -3.68 3.04 -13.92
N ILE A 34 -3.42 3.40 -12.66
CA ILE A 34 -2.05 3.52 -12.17
C ILE A 34 -1.54 2.28 -11.44
N ILE A 35 -2.29 1.17 -11.50
CA ILE A 35 -1.89 -0.09 -10.84
C ILE A 35 -0.49 -0.52 -11.29
N GLY A 36 -0.26 -0.56 -12.60
CA GLY A 36 1.01 -1.00 -13.15
C GLY A 36 2.19 -0.12 -12.73
N GLU A 37 1.99 1.18 -12.66
CA GLU A 37 3.03 2.12 -12.24
C GLU A 37 3.42 1.89 -10.78
N ILE A 38 2.45 1.65 -9.92
CA ILE A 38 2.71 1.40 -8.50
C ILE A 38 3.48 0.08 -8.32
N ILE A 39 3.03 -0.98 -9.00
CA ILE A 39 3.72 -2.28 -8.97
C ILE A 39 5.16 -2.11 -9.47
N LYS A 40 5.34 -1.41 -10.57
CA LYS A 40 6.65 -1.16 -11.15
C LYS A 40 7.59 -0.50 -10.16
N ARG A 41 7.13 0.51 -9.45
CA ARG A 41 7.96 1.23 -8.48
C ARG A 41 8.41 0.33 -7.34
N PHE A 42 7.53 -0.50 -6.81
CA PHE A 42 7.89 -1.43 -5.75
C PHE A 42 8.84 -2.52 -6.24
N GLU A 43 8.61 -3.06 -7.44
CA GLU A 43 9.50 -4.07 -8.02
C GLU A 43 10.88 -3.49 -8.37
N MET A 44 10.93 -2.28 -8.91
CA MET A 44 12.20 -1.62 -9.23
C MET A 44 13.03 -1.32 -7.97
N LYS A 45 12.36 -1.10 -6.85
CA LYS A 45 13.06 -0.91 -5.57
C LYS A 45 13.71 -2.20 -5.07
N GLY A 46 13.22 -3.36 -5.54
CA GLY A 46 13.76 -4.66 -5.15
C GLY A 46 12.84 -5.45 -4.23
N PHE A 47 11.61 -4.97 -3.99
CA PHE A 47 10.65 -5.72 -3.18
C PHE A 47 9.97 -6.79 -4.01
N LYS A 48 9.52 -7.85 -3.33
CA LYS A 48 8.84 -8.97 -3.96
C LYS A 48 7.35 -8.92 -3.69
N LEU A 49 6.57 -9.02 -4.75
CA LEU A 49 5.12 -9.15 -4.64
C LEU A 49 4.79 -10.60 -4.27
N VAL A 50 4.26 -10.81 -3.07
CA VAL A 50 3.94 -12.16 -2.59
C VAL A 50 2.45 -12.46 -2.60
N GLY A 51 1.61 -11.45 -2.73
CA GLY A 51 0.16 -11.64 -2.84
C GLY A 51 -0.50 -10.43 -3.46
N MET A 52 -1.52 -10.68 -4.26
CA MET A 52 -2.30 -9.61 -4.89
C MET A 52 -3.70 -10.11 -5.16
N LYS A 53 -4.68 -9.25 -4.87
CA LYS A 53 -6.08 -9.57 -5.15
C LYS A 53 -6.83 -8.29 -5.48
N MET A 54 -7.63 -8.31 -6.52
CA MET A 54 -8.59 -7.25 -6.79
C MET A 54 -9.92 -7.68 -6.20
N LEU A 55 -10.52 -6.81 -5.38
CA LEU A 55 -11.80 -7.12 -4.74
C LEU A 55 -12.57 -5.83 -4.52
N GLN A 56 -13.88 -5.97 -4.37
CA GLN A 56 -14.74 -4.88 -3.91
C GLN A 56 -15.11 -5.15 -2.45
N ALA A 57 -14.66 -4.30 -1.55
CA ALA A 57 -14.91 -4.46 -0.13
C ALA A 57 -16.34 -4.06 0.21
N SER A 58 -17.00 -4.85 1.07
CA SER A 58 -18.29 -4.48 1.63
C SER A 58 -18.14 -3.37 2.67
N GLU A 59 -19.20 -2.62 2.91
CA GLU A 59 -19.18 -1.61 3.97
C GLU A 59 -18.88 -2.23 5.33
N ASP A 60 -19.44 -3.40 5.61
CA ASP A 60 -19.21 -4.09 6.88
C ASP A 60 -17.76 -4.44 7.08
N LEU A 61 -17.09 -4.96 6.05
CA LEU A 61 -15.67 -5.27 6.10
C LEU A 61 -14.84 -4.02 6.36
N LEU A 62 -15.17 -2.92 5.70
CA LEU A 62 -14.47 -1.66 5.88
C LEU A 62 -14.68 -1.07 7.26
N ARG A 63 -15.90 -1.17 7.81
CA ARG A 63 -16.17 -0.72 9.17
C ARG A 63 -15.33 -1.48 10.19
N GLN A 64 -15.16 -2.78 10.00
CA GLN A 64 -14.29 -3.58 10.86
C GLN A 64 -12.82 -3.22 10.69
N HIS A 65 -12.39 -3.02 9.46
CA HIS A 65 -10.99 -2.70 9.16
C HIS A 65 -10.58 -1.34 9.74
N TYR A 66 -11.46 -0.36 9.70
CA TYR A 66 -11.20 0.99 10.19
C TYR A 66 -11.86 1.29 11.53
N ILE A 67 -12.05 0.27 12.36
CA ILE A 67 -12.79 0.41 13.62
C ILE A 67 -12.22 1.50 14.54
N ASP A 68 -10.91 1.71 14.50
CA ASP A 68 -10.25 2.74 15.30
C ASP A 68 -10.64 4.16 14.88
N LEU A 69 -11.23 4.31 13.69
CA LEU A 69 -11.63 5.59 13.13
C LEU A 69 -13.14 5.82 13.18
N LYS A 70 -13.91 4.88 13.74
CA LYS A 70 -15.36 4.89 13.67
C LYS A 70 -16.00 6.15 14.25
N ASP A 71 -15.36 6.78 15.23
CA ASP A 71 -15.88 7.98 15.89
C ASP A 71 -15.42 9.28 15.21
N ARG A 72 -14.63 9.18 14.16
CA ARG A 72 -14.16 10.36 13.42
C ARG A 72 -15.24 10.87 12.47
N PRO A 73 -15.39 12.20 12.31
CA PRO A 73 -16.40 12.76 11.42
C PRO A 73 -16.31 12.29 9.97
N PHE A 74 -15.12 11.98 9.48
CA PHE A 74 -14.92 11.54 8.10
C PHE A 74 -15.19 10.06 7.88
N PHE A 75 -15.47 9.30 8.93
CA PHE A 75 -15.59 7.84 8.84
C PHE A 75 -16.66 7.36 7.85
N PRO A 76 -17.89 7.89 7.87
CA PRO A 76 -18.91 7.45 6.90
C PRO A 76 -18.48 7.70 5.46
N SER A 77 -17.88 8.84 5.18
CA SER A 77 -17.39 9.16 3.84
C SER A 77 -16.27 8.23 3.40
N LEU A 78 -15.36 7.89 4.32
CA LEU A 78 -14.27 6.95 4.03
C LEU A 78 -14.82 5.58 3.67
N VAL A 79 -15.76 5.05 4.45
CA VAL A 79 -16.37 3.74 4.19
C VAL A 79 -17.09 3.75 2.84
N ASN A 80 -17.88 4.77 2.57
CA ASN A 80 -18.60 4.90 1.32
C ASN A 80 -17.64 4.97 0.12
N TYR A 81 -16.58 5.76 0.24
CA TYR A 81 -15.58 5.89 -0.82
C TYR A 81 -14.87 4.55 -1.10
N MET A 82 -14.41 3.87 -0.06
CA MET A 82 -13.68 2.61 -0.21
C MET A 82 -14.54 1.48 -0.74
N SER A 83 -15.87 1.54 -0.56
CA SER A 83 -16.80 0.55 -1.10
C SER A 83 -17.35 0.91 -2.48
N SER A 84 -16.99 2.07 -3.02
CA SER A 84 -17.55 2.57 -4.27
C SER A 84 -17.05 1.86 -5.53
N GLY A 85 -16.00 1.08 -5.42
CA GLY A 85 -15.44 0.36 -6.55
C GLY A 85 -14.38 -0.65 -6.10
N PRO A 86 -13.78 -1.37 -7.06
CA PRO A 86 -12.76 -2.37 -6.72
C PRO A 86 -11.48 -1.73 -6.20
N VAL A 87 -10.81 -2.43 -5.31
CA VAL A 87 -9.49 -2.07 -4.80
C VAL A 87 -8.52 -3.21 -5.12
N VAL A 88 -7.25 -2.89 -5.22
CA VAL A 88 -6.20 -3.90 -5.36
C VAL A 88 -5.46 -3.99 -4.04
N ALA A 89 -5.53 -5.15 -3.40
CA ALA A 89 -4.82 -5.44 -2.17
C ALA A 89 -3.55 -6.20 -2.51
N MET A 90 -2.42 -5.72 -2.01
CA MET A 90 -1.10 -6.31 -2.29
C MET A 90 -0.36 -6.56 -0.99
N VAL A 91 0.45 -7.61 -1.00
CA VAL A 91 1.43 -7.86 0.07
C VAL A 91 2.81 -7.84 -0.55
N TRP A 92 3.66 -6.99 -0.04
CA TRP A 92 5.05 -6.83 -0.50
C TRP A 92 6.01 -7.30 0.58
N GLU A 93 7.08 -7.94 0.16
CA GLU A 93 8.09 -8.50 1.05
C GLU A 93 9.46 -7.93 0.72
N GLY A 94 10.24 -7.67 1.75
CA GLY A 94 11.63 -7.24 1.59
C GLY A 94 12.16 -6.55 2.84
N LYS A 95 13.46 -6.35 2.87
CA LYS A 95 14.12 -5.70 3.98
C LYS A 95 13.64 -4.27 4.15
N GLY A 96 13.10 -3.94 5.32
CA GLY A 96 12.62 -2.59 5.62
C GLY A 96 11.41 -2.15 4.80
N VAL A 97 10.64 -3.09 4.25
CA VAL A 97 9.54 -2.77 3.33
C VAL A 97 8.46 -1.90 3.95
N VAL A 98 8.20 -2.03 5.25
CA VAL A 98 7.18 -1.20 5.91
C VAL A 98 7.58 0.28 5.86
N LYS A 99 8.78 0.58 6.33
CA LYS A 99 9.28 1.97 6.36
C LYS A 99 9.53 2.51 4.96
N THR A 100 10.21 1.76 4.12
CA THR A 100 10.52 2.19 2.76
C THR A 100 9.27 2.32 1.93
N GLY A 101 8.31 1.41 2.10
CA GLY A 101 7.02 1.51 1.42
C GLY A 101 6.28 2.79 1.75
N ARG A 102 6.29 3.21 3.00
CA ARG A 102 5.68 4.49 3.40
C ARG A 102 6.38 5.69 2.76
N VAL A 103 7.70 5.66 2.70
CA VAL A 103 8.46 6.73 2.04
C VAL A 103 8.13 6.78 0.54
N MET A 104 8.03 5.62 -0.11
CA MET A 104 7.68 5.55 -1.53
C MET A 104 6.28 6.06 -1.82
N LEU A 105 5.32 5.79 -0.92
CA LEU A 105 3.95 6.29 -1.05
C LEU A 105 3.88 7.80 -0.87
N GLY A 106 4.65 8.34 0.05
CA GLY A 106 4.64 9.75 0.41
C GLY A 106 3.76 10.05 1.61
N GLU A 107 3.61 11.34 1.90
CA GLU A 107 2.80 11.81 3.03
C GLU A 107 1.32 11.52 2.81
N THR A 108 0.56 11.41 3.90
CA THR A 108 -0.88 11.18 3.83
C THR A 108 -1.59 12.27 3.01
N ASN A 109 -1.17 13.53 3.18
CA ASN A 109 -1.67 14.61 2.34
C ASN A 109 -0.80 14.73 1.08
N PRO A 110 -1.37 14.50 -0.12
CA PRO A 110 -0.59 14.60 -1.36
C PRO A 110 0.05 15.97 -1.57
N ALA A 111 -0.54 17.04 -1.06
CA ALA A 111 0.02 18.38 -1.19
C ALA A 111 1.36 18.53 -0.47
N ASP A 112 1.59 17.72 0.59
CA ASP A 112 2.83 17.72 1.36
C ASP A 112 3.82 16.66 0.86
N SER A 113 3.42 15.86 -0.12
CA SER A 113 4.26 14.79 -0.67
C SER A 113 5.22 15.33 -1.70
N LYS A 114 6.48 14.91 -1.60
CA LYS A 114 7.52 15.35 -2.52
C LYS A 114 7.35 14.70 -3.89
N PRO A 115 7.79 15.39 -4.97
CA PRO A 115 7.94 14.73 -6.27
C PRO A 115 8.81 13.48 -6.15
N GLY A 116 8.46 12.45 -6.92
CA GLY A 116 9.11 11.14 -6.85
C GLY A 116 8.40 10.15 -5.96
N THR A 117 7.55 10.61 -5.03
CA THR A 117 6.67 9.73 -4.27
C THR A 117 5.41 9.43 -5.08
N ILE A 118 4.74 8.32 -4.77
CA ILE A 118 3.53 7.94 -5.50
C ILE A 118 2.43 9.00 -5.31
N ARG A 119 2.19 9.43 -4.08
CA ARG A 119 1.19 10.48 -3.82
C ARG A 119 1.60 11.82 -4.41
N GLY A 120 2.88 12.17 -4.36
CA GLY A 120 3.38 13.42 -4.93
C GLY A 120 3.24 13.47 -6.45
N ASP A 121 3.41 12.35 -7.13
CA ASP A 121 3.36 12.28 -8.59
C ASP A 121 1.95 12.11 -9.14
N PHE A 122 1.06 11.42 -8.41
CA PHE A 122 -0.23 11.00 -8.95
C PHE A 122 -1.44 11.55 -8.22
N CYS A 123 -1.28 12.16 -7.06
CA CYS A 123 -2.40 12.62 -6.24
C CYS A 123 -2.33 14.13 -6.03
N ILE A 124 -3.50 14.75 -5.90
CA ILE A 124 -3.62 16.20 -5.65
C ILE A 124 -4.25 16.45 -4.28
N ASP A 125 -5.16 15.60 -3.85
CA ASP A 125 -5.97 15.79 -2.66
C ASP A 125 -5.99 14.52 -1.81
N VAL A 126 -6.27 14.67 -0.51
CA VAL A 126 -6.28 13.59 0.47
C VAL A 126 -7.21 12.44 0.07
N SER A 127 -8.36 12.73 -0.52
CA SER A 127 -9.32 11.72 -0.93
C SER A 127 -8.98 11.06 -2.26
N LYS A 128 -7.89 11.44 -2.86
CA LYS A 128 -7.48 10.95 -4.17
C LYS A 128 -6.01 10.57 -4.16
#